data_8bdb169c33b431b1200232cf11384ac5
#
_entry.id   8bdb169c33b431b1200232cf11384ac5
#
_cell.length_a   1.000
_cell.length_b   1.000
_cell.length_c   1.000
_cell.angle_alpha   90.00
_cell.angle_beta   90.00
_cell.angle_gamma   90.00
#
_symmetry.space_group_name_H-M   'P 1'
#
loop_
_entity.id
_entity.type
_entity.pdbx_description
1 polymer ?
#
loop_
_entity_poly.entity_id
_entity_poly.type
_entity_poly.pdbx_seq_one_letter_code
_entity_poly.pdbx_strand_id
1 'polypeptide(L)'
;MYRNELPLDDAHDAAMPSARRMPPVRTWQAQAQDCLRARLIVVPRDRIQVDLWWNSDASKGDVQLVFGLYRDFVELGCLSGNGFDRPQLHGAGFGTFVVNVAIGALRELCTGDTLVQGVLSNTAEGSLELQMRTRLEANRRGFWRRFGLDVVSLGTPPLDYLRGRVADLREVTSGTLAGQFPRCVPIRDFRPASETG
;
A
#
# COMPACT_ATOMS: atom_id res chain seq x y z
N MET A 1 33.09 30.37 -13.78
CA MET A 1 31.80 30.86 -13.30
C MET A 1 30.86 30.93 -14.48
N TYR A 2 30.22 29.81 -14.85
CA TYR A 2 29.21 29.76 -15.91
C TYR A 2 27.96 29.08 -15.31
N ARG A 3 26.93 29.88 -15.08
CA ARG A 3 25.56 29.37 -14.82
C ARG A 3 24.95 29.00 -16.16
N ASN A 4 24.74 27.71 -16.41
CA ASN A 4 23.84 27.24 -17.44
C ASN A 4 22.43 27.20 -16.85
N GLU A 5 21.66 28.23 -17.11
CA GLU A 5 20.23 28.22 -16.97
C GLU A 5 19.65 27.45 -18.17
N LEU A 6 19.16 26.24 -17.94
CA LEU A 6 18.36 25.54 -18.93
C LEU A 6 16.96 26.16 -18.93
N PRO A 7 16.38 26.47 -20.10
CA PRO A 7 15.02 26.98 -20.18
C PRO A 7 14.04 25.91 -19.75
N LEU A 8 13.16 26.27 -18.81
CA LEU A 8 11.95 25.51 -18.47
C LEU A 8 11.03 25.58 -19.69
N ASP A 9 11.00 24.50 -20.48
CA ASP A 9 10.01 24.29 -21.52
C ASP A 9 8.61 24.12 -20.89
N ASP A 10 7.84 25.19 -20.94
CA ASP A 10 6.39 25.22 -20.71
C ASP A 10 5.64 24.58 -21.90
N ALA A 11 5.75 23.28 -22.08
CA ALA A 11 4.92 22.59 -23.05
C ALA A 11 4.76 21.12 -22.66
N HIS A 12 3.65 20.83 -22.05
CA HIS A 12 2.77 19.68 -22.26
C HIS A 12 1.86 19.49 -21.02
N ASP A 13 0.89 20.37 -20.96
CA ASP A 13 -0.37 20.09 -20.24
C ASP A 13 -1.16 19.08 -21.09
N ALA A 14 -0.59 17.88 -21.27
CA ALA A 14 -1.29 16.76 -21.86
C ALA A 14 -2.37 16.36 -20.86
N ALA A 15 -3.60 16.74 -21.20
CA ALA A 15 -4.81 16.41 -20.46
C ALA A 15 -4.77 14.93 -20.09
N MET A 16 -4.56 14.63 -18.81
CA MET A 16 -4.80 13.30 -18.25
C MET A 16 -6.22 12.90 -18.67
N PRO A 17 -6.43 11.67 -19.19
CA PRO A 17 -7.77 11.19 -19.46
C PRO A 17 -8.59 11.40 -18.20
N SER A 18 -9.79 11.94 -18.36
CA SER A 18 -10.70 12.34 -17.28
C SER A 18 -10.83 11.21 -16.25
N ALA A 19 -9.90 11.15 -15.33
CA ALA A 19 -9.96 10.28 -14.18
C ALA A 19 -11.24 10.72 -13.45
N ARG A 20 -12.25 9.86 -13.45
CA ARG A 20 -13.46 10.06 -12.64
C ARG A 20 -12.97 10.47 -11.28
N ARG A 21 -13.33 11.70 -10.87
CA ARG A 21 -12.87 12.25 -9.60
C ARG A 21 -13.32 11.30 -8.51
N MET A 22 -12.40 10.44 -8.06
CA MET A 22 -12.67 9.62 -6.90
C MET A 22 -12.88 10.52 -5.69
N PRO A 23 -13.89 10.28 -4.86
CA PRO A 23 -13.99 10.96 -3.57
C PRO A 23 -12.68 10.80 -2.82
N PRO A 24 -12.14 11.87 -2.22
CA PRO A 24 -10.82 11.82 -1.58
C PRO A 24 -10.76 10.85 -0.39
N VAL A 25 -11.90 10.59 0.23
CA VAL A 25 -12.00 9.62 1.34
C VAL A 25 -13.17 8.68 1.10
N ARG A 26 -12.90 7.40 1.19
CA ARG A 26 -13.92 6.33 1.12
C ARG A 26 -13.78 5.41 2.31
N THR A 27 -14.88 4.88 2.79
CA THR A 27 -14.93 3.93 3.91
C THR A 27 -15.62 2.63 3.51
N TRP A 28 -15.18 1.56 4.10
CA TRP A 28 -15.83 0.25 4.04
C TRP A 28 -15.92 -0.33 5.45
N GLN A 29 -17.02 -1.01 5.73
CA GLN A 29 -17.26 -1.69 7.00
C GLN A 29 -17.85 -3.07 6.71
N ALA A 30 -17.44 -4.08 7.48
CA ALA A 30 -18.00 -5.41 7.37
C ALA A 30 -19.47 -5.42 7.84
N GLN A 31 -20.38 -5.94 7.00
CA GLN A 31 -21.82 -5.89 7.27
C GLN A 31 -22.26 -6.66 8.51
N ALA A 32 -21.50 -7.68 8.91
CA ALA A 32 -21.90 -8.60 9.98
C ALA A 32 -21.39 -8.22 11.38
N GLN A 33 -20.42 -7.32 11.48
CA GLN A 33 -19.79 -6.97 12.77
C GLN A 33 -19.13 -5.59 12.65
N ASP A 34 -19.38 -4.70 13.59
CA ASP A 34 -18.76 -3.37 13.68
C ASP A 34 -17.25 -3.41 13.98
N CYS A 35 -16.69 -4.61 14.11
CA CYS A 35 -15.32 -4.82 14.54
C CYS A 35 -14.26 -4.61 13.45
N LEU A 36 -14.64 -4.62 12.17
CA LEU A 36 -13.71 -4.45 11.05
C LEU A 36 -14.16 -3.31 10.15
N ARG A 37 -13.33 -2.28 10.05
CA ARG A 37 -13.55 -1.13 9.17
C ARG A 37 -12.26 -0.74 8.47
N ALA A 38 -12.39 -0.22 7.26
CA ALA A 38 -11.28 0.28 6.47
C ALA A 38 -11.59 1.67 5.90
N ARG A 39 -10.55 2.46 5.72
CA ARG A 39 -10.61 3.77 5.08
C ARG A 39 -9.58 3.84 3.97
N LEU A 40 -10.01 4.24 2.79
CA LEU A 40 -9.17 4.55 1.66
C LEU A 40 -9.14 6.07 1.48
N ILE A 41 -7.95 6.65 1.54
CA ILE A 41 -7.69 8.05 1.28
C ILE A 41 -6.90 8.15 -0.02
N VAL A 42 -7.39 8.95 -0.96
CA VAL A 42 -6.72 9.23 -2.22
C VAL A 42 -6.49 10.72 -2.34
N VAL A 43 -5.24 11.13 -2.31
CA VAL A 43 -4.82 12.51 -2.58
C VAL A 43 -4.11 12.48 -3.93
N PRO A 44 -4.73 13.01 -5.01
CA PRO A 44 -4.15 12.99 -6.35
C PRO A 44 -2.77 13.64 -6.38
N ARG A 45 -1.80 12.99 -7.04
CA ARG A 45 -0.40 13.42 -7.16
C ARG A 45 0.36 13.50 -5.83
N ASP A 46 -0.17 12.94 -4.76
CA ASP A 46 0.47 12.85 -3.45
C ASP A 46 0.51 11.42 -2.97
N ARG A 47 -0.64 10.84 -2.59
CA ARG A 47 -0.65 9.50 -2.01
C ARG A 47 -1.97 8.74 -2.11
N ILE A 48 -1.85 7.42 -1.97
CA ILE A 48 -2.92 6.51 -1.57
C ILE A 48 -2.57 6.03 -0.16
N GLN A 49 -3.53 6.10 0.75
CA GLN A 49 -3.40 5.57 2.10
C GLN A 49 -4.59 4.64 2.39
N VAL A 50 -4.29 3.47 2.92
CA VAL A 50 -5.30 2.52 3.40
C VAL A 50 -5.07 2.29 4.88
N ASP A 51 -6.08 2.62 5.67
CA ASP A 51 -6.13 2.36 7.11
C ASP A 51 -7.13 1.24 7.38
N LEU A 52 -6.81 0.34 8.29
CA LEU A 52 -7.67 -0.75 8.74
C LEU A 52 -7.74 -0.76 10.26
N TRP A 53 -8.95 -0.90 10.80
CA TRP A 53 -9.22 -1.08 12.23
C TRP A 53 -9.89 -2.42 12.48
N TRP A 54 -9.46 -3.10 13.53
CA TRP A 54 -10.09 -4.32 14.00
C TRP A 54 -10.26 -4.29 15.53
N ASN A 55 -11.53 -4.26 15.96
CA ASN A 55 -11.90 -4.12 17.38
C ASN A 55 -11.21 -2.90 18.05
N SER A 56 -11.11 -1.80 17.33
CA SER A 56 -10.35 -0.63 17.77
C SER A 56 -11.03 0.66 17.33
N ASP A 57 -11.10 1.61 18.26
CA ASP A 57 -11.56 2.99 18.02
C ASP A 57 -10.40 4.00 18.02
N ALA A 58 -9.17 3.50 17.91
CA ALA A 58 -8.00 4.36 17.85
C ALA A 58 -8.10 5.35 16.67
N SER A 59 -7.56 6.55 16.84
CA SER A 59 -7.52 7.59 15.80
C SER A 59 -6.69 7.16 14.58
N LYS A 60 -5.68 6.31 14.81
CA LYS A 60 -4.83 5.71 13.78
C LYS A 60 -5.25 4.27 13.52
N GLY A 61 -5.26 3.84 12.26
CA GLY A 61 -5.53 2.44 11.91
C GLY A 61 -4.57 1.45 12.59
N ASP A 62 -5.09 0.28 12.93
CA ASP A 62 -4.29 -0.83 13.47
C ASP A 62 -3.27 -1.34 12.45
N VAL A 63 -3.64 -1.30 11.17
CA VAL A 63 -2.75 -1.54 10.03
C VAL A 63 -2.92 -0.40 9.04
N GLN A 64 -1.81 0.12 8.56
CA GLN A 64 -1.76 1.21 7.61
C GLN A 64 -0.81 0.90 6.48
N LEU A 65 -1.21 1.22 5.25
CA LEU A 65 -0.37 1.19 4.06
C LEU A 65 -0.41 2.56 3.38
N VAL A 66 0.74 3.05 2.96
CA VAL A 66 0.87 4.30 2.20
C VAL A 66 1.66 4.05 0.93
N PHE A 67 1.13 4.53 -0.21
CA PHE A 67 1.85 4.69 -1.47
C PHE A 67 1.97 6.17 -1.81
N GLY A 68 3.16 6.63 -2.17
CA GLY A 68 3.37 7.94 -2.78
C GLY A 68 3.02 7.90 -4.27
N LEU A 69 2.28 8.90 -4.76
CA LEU A 69 1.91 9.04 -6.17
C LEU A 69 2.75 10.15 -6.81
N TYR A 70 3.72 9.76 -7.60
CA TYR A 70 4.53 10.67 -8.39
C TYR A 70 4.07 10.67 -9.86
N ARG A 71 4.57 11.59 -10.64
CA ARG A 71 4.19 11.73 -12.06
C ARG A 71 4.42 10.44 -12.85
N ASP A 72 5.57 9.81 -12.67
CA ASP A 72 6.05 8.72 -13.53
C ASP A 72 6.12 7.37 -12.81
N PHE A 73 5.92 7.36 -11.49
CA PHE A 73 5.99 6.15 -10.69
C PHE A 73 5.17 6.26 -9.41
N VAL A 74 4.94 5.11 -8.82
CA VAL A 74 4.33 4.93 -7.49
C VAL A 74 5.40 4.42 -6.54
N GLU A 75 5.55 5.06 -5.40
CA GLU A 75 6.48 4.63 -4.36
C GLU A 75 5.72 3.89 -3.26
N LEU A 76 6.11 2.65 -3.01
CA LEU A 76 5.66 1.93 -1.83
C LEU A 76 6.32 2.55 -0.60
N GLY A 77 5.54 3.25 0.20
CA GLY A 77 5.98 3.87 1.42
C GLY A 77 6.05 2.88 2.59
N CYS A 78 5.12 2.99 3.53
CA CYS A 78 5.15 2.21 4.76
C CYS A 78 3.93 1.27 4.87
N LEU A 79 4.20 -0.02 5.14
CA LEU A 79 3.20 -0.95 5.68
C LEU A 79 3.50 -1.14 7.16
N SER A 80 2.68 -0.58 8.03
CA SER A 80 2.85 -0.58 9.48
C SER A 80 1.67 -1.22 10.23
N GLY A 81 1.87 -1.55 11.50
CA GLY A 81 0.81 -2.01 12.41
C GLY A 81 0.57 -3.52 12.43
N ASN A 82 1.30 -4.32 11.65
CA ASN A 82 1.09 -5.77 11.56
C ASN A 82 2.12 -6.61 12.36
N GLY A 83 2.82 -6.01 13.32
CA GLY A 83 3.99 -6.65 13.93
C GLY A 83 4.02 -6.64 15.45
N PHE A 84 4.99 -5.92 16.00
CA PHE A 84 5.41 -6.09 17.39
C PHE A 84 4.41 -5.62 18.44
N ASP A 85 3.67 -4.55 18.15
CA ASP A 85 2.74 -3.95 19.13
C ASP A 85 1.43 -4.73 19.26
N ARG A 86 1.07 -5.53 18.26
CA ARG A 86 -0.15 -6.32 18.21
C ARG A 86 0.09 -7.69 17.55
N PRO A 87 0.69 -8.64 18.26
CA PRO A 87 1.04 -9.96 17.72
C PRO A 87 -0.17 -10.74 17.20
N GLN A 88 -1.38 -10.48 17.72
CA GLN A 88 -2.64 -11.08 17.26
C GLN A 88 -2.99 -10.67 15.82
N LEU A 89 -2.45 -9.58 15.28
CA LEU A 89 -2.66 -9.15 13.89
C LEU A 89 -1.69 -9.83 12.93
N HIS A 90 -0.60 -10.39 13.45
CA HIS A 90 0.41 -11.04 12.64
C HIS A 90 -0.12 -12.32 12.00
N GLY A 91 0.04 -12.45 10.69
CA GLY A 91 -0.44 -13.63 9.96
C GLY A 91 -1.96 -13.70 9.75
N ALA A 92 -2.75 -12.83 10.39
CA ALA A 92 -4.20 -12.80 10.28
C ALA A 92 -4.73 -12.28 8.93
N GLY A 93 -3.84 -11.84 8.02
CA GLY A 93 -4.19 -11.41 6.66
C GLY A 93 -4.46 -9.91 6.51
N PHE A 94 -4.37 -9.11 7.57
CA PHE A 94 -4.64 -7.67 7.53
C PHE A 94 -3.74 -6.90 6.56
N GLY A 95 -2.43 -7.21 6.54
CA GLY A 95 -1.51 -6.65 5.55
C GLY A 95 -1.91 -6.99 4.11
N THR A 96 -2.38 -8.22 3.86
CA THR A 96 -2.88 -8.63 2.55
C THR A 96 -4.10 -7.81 2.14
N PHE A 97 -5.02 -7.56 3.06
CA PHE A 97 -6.22 -6.78 2.80
C PHE A 97 -5.87 -5.34 2.36
N VAL A 98 -5.05 -4.63 3.12
CA VAL A 98 -4.72 -3.23 2.80
C VAL A 98 -3.95 -3.12 1.48
N VAL A 99 -3.09 -4.11 1.14
CA VAL A 99 -2.40 -4.14 -0.15
C VAL A 99 -3.39 -4.39 -1.29
N ASN A 100 -4.34 -5.31 -1.15
CA ASN A 100 -5.37 -5.55 -2.17
C ASN A 100 -6.21 -4.29 -2.44
N VAL A 101 -6.64 -3.58 -1.39
CA VAL A 101 -7.37 -2.31 -1.53
C VAL A 101 -6.53 -1.27 -2.28
N ALA A 102 -5.26 -1.14 -1.91
CA ALA A 102 -4.36 -0.20 -2.58
C ALA A 102 -4.12 -0.57 -4.06
N ILE A 103 -3.97 -1.86 -4.39
CA ILE A 103 -3.86 -2.33 -5.79
C ILE A 103 -5.11 -1.96 -6.59
N GLY A 104 -6.30 -2.19 -6.03
CA GLY A 104 -7.55 -1.78 -6.65
C GLY A 104 -7.57 -0.28 -6.96
N ALA A 105 -7.16 0.57 -6.01
CA ALA A 105 -7.07 2.01 -6.19
C ALA A 105 -6.02 2.40 -7.25
N LEU A 106 -4.84 1.77 -7.24
CA LEU A 106 -3.80 2.02 -8.25
C LEU A 106 -4.28 1.72 -9.67
N ARG A 107 -5.02 0.63 -9.87
CA ARG A 107 -5.59 0.27 -11.18
C ARG A 107 -6.63 1.27 -11.68
N GLU A 108 -7.33 1.97 -10.79
CA GLU A 108 -8.27 3.04 -11.18
C GLU A 108 -7.58 4.38 -11.46
N LEU A 109 -6.42 4.64 -10.85
CA LEU A 109 -5.75 5.94 -10.88
C LEU A 109 -4.57 6.00 -11.85
N CYS A 110 -3.90 4.89 -12.08
CA CYS A 110 -2.66 4.81 -12.84
C CYS A 110 -2.83 3.98 -14.11
N THR A 111 -1.97 4.22 -15.09
CA THR A 111 -1.87 3.35 -16.26
C THR A 111 -1.17 2.05 -15.88
N GLY A 112 -1.43 0.97 -16.64
CA GLY A 112 -0.78 -0.32 -16.39
C GLY A 112 0.75 -0.26 -16.44
N ASP A 113 1.31 0.63 -17.25
CA ASP A 113 2.76 0.81 -17.41
C ASP A 113 3.43 1.59 -16.28
N THR A 114 2.66 2.22 -15.40
CA THR A 114 3.19 2.99 -14.28
C THR A 114 4.09 2.10 -13.42
N LEU A 115 5.33 2.54 -13.19
CA LEU A 115 6.30 1.83 -12.37
C LEU A 115 5.87 1.87 -10.90
N VAL A 116 5.99 0.74 -10.21
CA VAL A 116 5.84 0.63 -8.75
C VAL A 116 7.20 0.25 -8.18
N GLN A 117 7.69 1.01 -7.23
CA GLN A 117 8.97 0.78 -6.58
C GLN A 117 8.92 1.05 -5.09
N GLY A 118 9.88 0.53 -4.33
CA GLY A 118 10.00 0.77 -2.91
C GLY A 118 11.24 0.12 -2.32
N VAL A 119 11.47 0.37 -1.03
CA VAL A 119 12.57 -0.23 -0.27
C VAL A 119 12.01 -0.97 0.92
N LEU A 120 12.45 -2.21 1.13
CA LEU A 120 12.13 -2.97 2.33
C LEU A 120 13.07 -2.55 3.46
N SER A 121 12.54 -1.83 4.44
CA SER A 121 13.31 -1.41 5.61
C SER A 121 13.42 -2.54 6.63
N ASN A 122 14.62 -2.70 7.20
CA ASN A 122 14.93 -3.67 8.26
C ASN A 122 15.14 -3.00 9.62
N THR A 123 14.86 -1.71 9.75
CA THR A 123 15.23 -0.90 10.92
C THR A 123 14.64 -1.39 12.24
N ALA A 124 13.43 -1.95 12.23
CA ALA A 124 12.78 -2.45 13.44
C ALA A 124 13.37 -3.78 13.97
N GLU A 125 14.24 -4.43 13.22
CA GLU A 125 14.72 -5.79 13.52
C GLU A 125 16.18 -5.82 13.99
N GLY A 126 16.81 -4.66 14.15
CA GLY A 126 18.23 -4.55 14.51
C GLY A 126 18.63 -5.26 15.80
N SER A 127 17.68 -5.43 16.74
CA SER A 127 17.89 -6.10 18.03
C SER A 127 17.55 -7.60 18.04
N LEU A 128 17.04 -8.15 16.93
CA LEU A 128 16.64 -9.56 16.87
C LEU A 128 17.82 -10.48 16.57
N GLU A 129 17.70 -11.72 17.04
CA GLU A 129 18.65 -12.78 16.67
C GLU A 129 18.73 -12.97 15.16
N LEU A 130 19.91 -13.31 14.65
CA LEU A 130 20.19 -13.43 13.22
C LEU A 130 19.23 -14.39 12.50
N GLN A 131 18.92 -15.54 13.11
CA GLN A 131 17.99 -16.50 12.50
C GLN A 131 16.58 -15.94 12.36
N MET A 132 16.09 -15.23 13.38
CA MET A 132 14.77 -14.62 13.35
C MET A 132 14.72 -13.52 12.30
N ARG A 133 15.75 -12.68 12.20
CA ARG A 133 15.88 -11.64 11.18
C ARG A 133 15.82 -12.24 9.78
N THR A 134 16.63 -13.26 9.49
CA THR A 134 16.65 -13.93 8.19
C THR A 134 15.27 -14.51 7.81
N ARG A 135 14.58 -15.11 8.78
CA ARG A 135 13.21 -15.62 8.57
C ARG A 135 12.20 -14.50 8.25
N LEU A 136 12.26 -13.39 8.97
CA LEU A 136 11.38 -12.24 8.76
C LEU A 136 11.65 -11.58 7.40
N GLU A 137 12.91 -11.46 7.00
CA GLU A 137 13.30 -10.98 5.67
C GLU A 137 12.75 -11.88 4.57
N ALA A 138 12.91 -13.19 4.68
CA ALA A 138 12.37 -14.16 3.73
C ALA A 138 10.85 -14.06 3.63
N ASN A 139 10.15 -13.93 4.76
CA ASN A 139 8.70 -13.76 4.80
C ASN A 139 8.25 -12.47 4.12
N ARG A 140 8.95 -11.35 4.33
CA ARG A 140 8.66 -10.06 3.66
C ARG A 140 8.85 -10.15 2.16
N ARG A 141 9.97 -10.71 1.72
CA ARG A 141 10.23 -10.95 0.28
C ARG A 141 9.12 -11.80 -0.34
N GLY A 142 8.76 -12.91 0.32
CA GLY A 142 7.66 -13.78 -0.11
C GLY A 142 6.30 -13.08 -0.10
N PHE A 143 6.06 -12.20 0.87
CA PHE A 143 4.83 -11.40 0.94
C PHE A 143 4.66 -10.53 -0.31
N TRP A 144 5.65 -9.71 -0.66
CA TRP A 144 5.55 -8.78 -1.78
C TRP A 144 5.56 -9.47 -3.15
N ARG A 145 6.32 -10.58 -3.28
CA ARG A 145 6.31 -11.39 -4.53
C ARG A 145 4.93 -11.95 -4.86
N ARG A 146 4.11 -12.26 -3.87
CA ARG A 146 2.73 -12.73 -4.10
C ARG A 146 1.87 -11.67 -4.79
N PHE A 147 2.17 -10.39 -4.60
CA PHE A 147 1.49 -9.29 -5.25
C PHE A 147 2.06 -8.91 -6.62
N GLY A 148 3.03 -9.66 -7.13
CA GLY A 148 3.62 -9.43 -8.45
C GLY A 148 4.79 -8.44 -8.45
N LEU A 149 5.35 -8.12 -7.27
CA LEU A 149 6.56 -7.30 -7.18
C LEU A 149 7.81 -8.18 -7.16
N ASP A 150 8.80 -7.80 -7.95
CA ASP A 150 10.14 -8.36 -7.86
C ASP A 150 10.87 -7.77 -6.66
N VAL A 151 11.66 -8.62 -6.00
CA VAL A 151 12.51 -8.20 -4.88
C VAL A 151 13.96 -8.41 -5.28
N VAL A 152 14.71 -7.32 -5.39
CA VAL A 152 16.12 -7.30 -5.80
C VAL A 152 16.95 -6.77 -4.65
N SER A 153 17.95 -7.54 -4.22
CA SER A 153 18.90 -7.11 -3.19
C SER A 153 20.10 -6.44 -3.83
N LEU A 154 20.39 -5.20 -3.47
CA LEU A 154 21.50 -4.41 -4.01
C LEU A 154 22.33 -3.78 -2.89
N GLY A 155 23.62 -3.60 -3.17
CA GLY A 155 24.55 -2.90 -2.27
C GLY A 155 25.22 -3.78 -1.21
N THR A 156 26.06 -3.11 -0.38
CA THR A 156 26.76 -3.73 0.74
C THR A 156 26.75 -2.75 1.91
N PRO A 157 25.99 -2.99 2.99
CA PRO A 157 25.10 -4.15 3.19
C PRO A 157 23.90 -4.13 2.21
N PRO A 158 23.34 -5.32 1.88
CA PRO A 158 22.29 -5.41 0.90
C PRO A 158 20.98 -4.75 1.40
N LEU A 159 20.38 -3.94 0.52
CA LEU A 159 19.02 -3.43 0.68
C LEU A 159 18.11 -4.14 -0.33
N ASP A 160 16.92 -4.51 0.11
CA ASP A 160 15.91 -5.09 -0.75
C ASP A 160 15.06 -4.00 -1.39
N TYR A 161 15.09 -3.95 -2.71
CA TYR A 161 14.28 -3.07 -3.52
C TYR A 161 13.10 -3.83 -4.11
N LEU A 162 11.93 -3.23 -4.04
CA LEU A 162 10.72 -3.71 -4.71
C LEU A 162 10.60 -3.01 -6.05
N ARG A 163 10.21 -3.77 -7.08
CA ARG A 163 9.98 -3.23 -8.41
C ARG A 163 8.91 -4.01 -9.15
N GLY A 164 8.05 -3.30 -9.88
CA GLY A 164 7.03 -3.89 -10.75
C GLY A 164 6.31 -2.82 -11.54
N ARG A 165 5.24 -3.20 -12.22
CA ARG A 165 4.31 -2.29 -12.91
C ARG A 165 2.92 -2.48 -12.36
N VAL A 166 2.06 -1.48 -12.48
CA VAL A 166 0.65 -1.58 -12.03
C VAL A 166 -0.07 -2.74 -12.72
N ALA A 167 0.23 -3.00 -14.01
CA ALA A 167 -0.34 -4.14 -14.75
C ALA A 167 0.05 -5.51 -14.19
N ASP A 168 1.24 -5.63 -13.59
CA ASP A 168 1.77 -6.88 -13.05
C ASP A 168 1.30 -7.16 -11.62
N LEU A 169 0.74 -6.15 -10.94
CA LEU A 169 0.23 -6.32 -9.59
C LEU A 169 -0.92 -7.33 -9.57
N ARG A 170 -0.94 -8.18 -8.55
CA ARG A 170 -1.93 -9.24 -8.36
C ARG A 170 -2.59 -9.10 -7.00
N GLU A 171 -3.90 -9.27 -6.97
CA GLU A 171 -4.62 -9.39 -5.71
C GLU A 171 -4.49 -10.82 -5.17
N VAL A 172 -4.23 -10.93 -3.88
CA VAL A 172 -4.17 -12.22 -3.16
C VAL A 172 -5.55 -12.50 -2.57
N THR A 173 -6.38 -13.20 -3.32
CA THR A 173 -7.79 -13.45 -2.98
C THR A 173 -8.01 -14.69 -2.12
N SER A 174 -7.03 -15.61 -2.08
CA SER A 174 -7.14 -16.86 -1.30
C SER A 174 -7.10 -16.62 0.20
N GLY A 175 -7.96 -17.30 0.94
CA GLY A 175 -8.05 -17.25 2.39
C GLY A 175 -8.89 -16.10 2.93
N THR A 176 -9.03 -16.09 4.24
CA THR A 176 -9.85 -15.12 4.97
C THR A 176 -9.00 -14.23 5.87
N LEU A 177 -9.52 -13.08 6.21
CA LEU A 177 -8.99 -12.14 7.18
C LEU A 177 -9.47 -12.59 8.56
N ALA A 178 -8.54 -12.82 9.49
CA ALA A 178 -8.86 -13.34 10.83
C ALA A 178 -9.81 -14.57 10.84
N GLY A 179 -9.83 -15.34 9.75
CA GLY A 179 -10.69 -16.51 9.59
C GLY A 179 -12.18 -16.21 9.32
N GLN A 180 -12.57 -14.94 9.18
CA GLN A 180 -13.99 -14.55 9.11
C GLN A 180 -14.34 -13.69 7.88
N PHE A 181 -13.43 -12.84 7.41
CA PHE A 181 -13.69 -11.85 6.36
C PHE A 181 -12.89 -12.13 5.10
N PRO A 182 -13.37 -11.70 3.91
CA PRO A 182 -12.59 -11.83 2.68
C PRO A 182 -11.34 -10.95 2.74
N ARG A 183 -10.20 -11.46 2.22
CA ARG A 183 -8.95 -10.69 2.11
C ARG A 183 -8.96 -9.64 1.01
N CYS A 184 -9.95 -9.66 0.16
CA CYS A 184 -10.09 -8.74 -0.95
C CYS A 184 -11.51 -8.20 -0.98
N VAL A 185 -11.63 -6.88 -1.02
CA VAL A 185 -12.90 -6.16 -1.15
C VAL A 185 -12.76 -5.21 -2.34
N PRO A 186 -13.65 -5.29 -3.34
CA PRO A 186 -13.61 -4.41 -4.49
C PRO A 186 -13.73 -2.93 -4.09
N ILE A 187 -12.97 -2.06 -4.75
CA ILE A 187 -13.00 -0.61 -4.48
C ILE A 187 -14.42 -0.02 -4.61
N ARG A 188 -15.25 -0.57 -5.49
CA ARG A 188 -16.66 -0.14 -5.65
C ARG A 188 -17.51 -0.31 -4.39
N ASP A 189 -17.10 -1.18 -3.46
CA ASP A 189 -17.80 -1.43 -2.20
C ASP A 189 -17.42 -0.38 -1.12
N PHE A 190 -16.40 0.42 -1.38
CA PHE A 190 -16.03 1.56 -0.56
C PHE A 190 -16.94 2.75 -0.89
N ARG A 191 -17.66 3.24 0.09
CA ARG A 191 -18.57 4.38 -0.04
C ARG A 191 -17.86 5.69 0.30
N PRO A 192 -18.23 6.82 -0.29
CA PRO A 192 -17.78 8.14 0.18
C PRO A 192 -18.00 8.23 1.68
N ALA A 193 -16.98 8.72 2.40
CA ALA A 193 -17.17 9.03 3.82
C ALA A 193 -18.28 10.10 3.89
N SER A 194 -19.32 9.83 4.65
CA SER A 194 -20.33 10.86 4.95
C SER A 194 -19.59 12.01 5.62
N GLU A 195 -19.78 13.22 5.12
CA GLU A 195 -19.38 14.42 5.85
C GLU A 195 -20.24 14.44 7.13
N THR A 196 -19.75 13.80 8.18
CA THR A 196 -20.30 13.98 9.52
C THR A 196 -19.87 15.36 9.96
N GLY A 197 -20.85 16.29 9.86
CA GLY A 197 -20.76 17.64 10.36
C GLY A 197 -20.51 17.71 11.87
#